data_8fab34dd4a5cc22f3379f5337e1a7d08
#
_entry.id   8fab34dd4a5cc22f3379f5337e1a7d08
#
_cell.length_a   1.000
_cell.length_b   1.000
_cell.length_c   1.000
_cell.angle_alpha   90.00
_cell.angle_beta   90.00
_cell.angle_gamma   90.00
#
_symmetry.space_group_name_H-M   'P 1'
#
loop_
_entity.id
_entity.type
_entity.pdbx_description
1 polymer ?
#
loop_
_entity_poly.entity_id
_entity_poly.type
_entity_poly.pdbx_seq_one_letter_code
_entity_poly.pdbx_strand_id
1 'polypeptide(L)'
;MLIEDYEIELSTPACDLESPVYMAKVSLATDISEVLPYVNATVEKGEFVPGIPVLVWKDGGRKYALRSRELAISNIADKDEAGGLVRVLVDRINAVWENRSSLEPSYASWEKPKVLDLLKLLPGTNCSECGVPTCMAYAAKLADGKMRLEDCPRLGDEDCAEQLSSLRDMGL
;
A
#
# COMPACT_ATOMS: atom_id res chain seq x y z
N MET A 1 -10.27 10.65 -21.42
CA MET A 1 -10.45 10.61 -19.95
C MET A 1 -11.36 9.44 -19.62
N LEU A 2 -11.07 8.63 -18.59
CA LEU A 2 -11.87 7.44 -18.23
C LEU A 2 -12.92 7.75 -17.16
N ILE A 3 -12.51 8.48 -16.12
CA ILE A 3 -13.38 8.92 -15.02
C ILE A 3 -13.66 10.41 -15.23
N GLU A 4 -14.93 10.76 -15.42
CA GLU A 4 -15.40 12.13 -15.62
C GLU A 4 -16.26 12.58 -14.43
N ASP A 5 -17.22 11.72 -14.04
CA ASP A 5 -18.16 11.99 -12.97
C ASP A 5 -18.01 11.00 -11.81
N TYR A 6 -18.03 11.52 -10.59
CA TYR A 6 -17.98 10.73 -9.38
C TYR A 6 -18.60 11.46 -8.18
N GLU A 7 -19.06 10.68 -7.20
CA GLU A 7 -19.62 11.18 -5.95
C GLU A 7 -18.75 10.73 -4.77
N ILE A 8 -18.49 11.65 -3.84
CA ILE A 8 -17.68 11.39 -2.65
C ILE A 8 -18.58 11.33 -1.43
N GLU A 9 -18.52 10.24 -0.69
CA GLU A 9 -19.15 10.03 0.61
C GLU A 9 -18.07 9.82 1.67
N LEU A 10 -18.18 10.53 2.80
CA LEU A 10 -17.32 10.31 3.97
C LEU A 10 -18.06 9.46 4.99
N SER A 11 -17.39 8.45 5.50
CA SER A 11 -17.88 7.62 6.59
C SER A 11 -16.80 7.44 7.66
N THR A 12 -17.22 7.25 8.90
CA THR A 12 -16.33 6.78 9.97
C THR A 12 -16.02 5.30 9.75
N PRO A 13 -14.82 4.83 10.14
CA PRO A 13 -14.50 3.40 10.09
C PRO A 13 -15.53 2.58 10.89
N ALA A 14 -16.06 1.52 10.32
CA ALA A 14 -17.09 0.68 10.95
C ALA A 14 -16.61 0.01 12.26
N CYS A 15 -15.31 -0.13 12.45
CA CYS A 15 -14.69 -0.73 13.63
C CYS A 15 -14.43 0.29 14.76
N ASP A 16 -14.54 1.60 14.49
CA ASP A 16 -14.30 2.67 15.46
C ASP A 16 -15.08 3.92 15.07
N LEU A 17 -16.29 4.03 15.61
CA LEU A 17 -17.20 5.16 15.33
C LEU A 17 -16.77 6.48 16.01
N GLU A 18 -15.85 6.41 16.98
CA GLU A 18 -15.26 7.58 17.65
C GLU A 18 -13.89 7.98 17.03
N SER A 19 -13.49 7.31 15.94
CA SER A 19 -12.25 7.60 15.27
C SER A 19 -12.20 9.06 14.79
N PRO A 20 -11.09 9.76 15.05
CA PRO A 20 -10.89 11.13 14.55
C PRO A 20 -10.62 11.17 13.04
N VAL A 21 -10.56 10.03 12.36
CA VAL A 21 -10.28 9.93 10.92
C VAL A 21 -11.45 9.31 10.17
N TYR A 22 -11.59 9.70 8.92
CA TYR A 22 -12.64 9.24 8.02
C TYR A 22 -12.11 8.29 6.94
N MET A 23 -13.03 7.66 6.26
CA MET A 23 -12.83 6.96 5.02
C MET A 23 -13.66 7.65 3.93
N ALA A 24 -13.03 8.02 2.81
CA ALA A 24 -13.75 8.44 1.62
C ALA A 24 -14.12 7.21 0.81
N LYS A 25 -15.40 7.12 0.47
CA LYS A 25 -15.94 6.20 -0.49
C LYS A 25 -16.37 7.01 -1.72
N VAL A 26 -15.90 6.61 -2.89
CA VAL A 26 -16.17 7.31 -4.14
C VAL A 26 -16.91 6.38 -5.07
N SER A 27 -18.10 6.77 -5.47
CA SER A 27 -18.92 6.05 -6.45
C SER A 27 -18.63 6.58 -7.85
N LEU A 28 -18.37 5.70 -8.81
CA LEU A 28 -18.02 6.03 -10.19
C LEU A 28 -19.18 5.68 -11.13
N ALA A 29 -19.48 6.58 -12.06
CA ALA A 29 -20.41 6.30 -13.16
C ALA A 29 -19.83 5.26 -14.14
N THR A 30 -18.51 5.25 -14.32
CA THR A 30 -17.79 4.41 -15.28
C THR A 30 -17.18 3.18 -14.59
N ASP A 31 -17.14 2.05 -15.30
CA ASP A 31 -16.40 0.85 -14.89
C ASP A 31 -14.92 1.01 -15.19
N ILE A 32 -14.07 0.85 -14.16
CA ILE A 32 -12.62 1.02 -14.25
C ILE A 32 -11.85 -0.31 -14.17
N SER A 33 -12.51 -1.45 -14.31
CA SER A 33 -11.89 -2.77 -14.16
C SER A 33 -10.69 -2.96 -15.09
N GLU A 34 -10.77 -2.47 -16.33
CA GLU A 34 -9.73 -2.62 -17.32
C GLU A 34 -8.44 -1.84 -17.02
N VAL A 35 -8.53 -0.71 -16.28
CA VAL A 35 -7.34 0.08 -15.93
C VAL A 35 -6.61 -0.44 -14.71
N LEU A 36 -7.25 -1.25 -13.85
CA LEU A 36 -6.66 -1.70 -12.60
C LEU A 36 -5.30 -2.42 -12.74
N PRO A 37 -5.07 -3.32 -13.71
CA PRO A 37 -3.75 -3.93 -13.92
C PRO A 37 -2.67 -2.91 -14.31
N TYR A 38 -3.04 -1.86 -15.05
CA TYR A 38 -2.10 -0.79 -15.40
C TYR A 38 -1.79 0.11 -14.20
N VAL A 39 -2.78 0.42 -13.37
CA VAL A 39 -2.54 1.12 -12.10
C VAL A 39 -1.66 0.28 -11.19
N ASN A 40 -1.90 -1.05 -11.11
CA ASN A 40 -1.09 -1.97 -10.33
C ASN A 40 0.40 -1.95 -10.76
N ALA A 41 0.69 -1.78 -12.04
CA ALA A 41 2.05 -1.63 -12.54
C ALA A 41 2.75 -0.32 -12.09
N THR A 42 2.00 0.67 -11.57
CA THR A 42 2.52 1.98 -11.15
C THR A 42 2.53 2.18 -9.63
N VAL A 43 2.00 1.23 -8.86
CA VAL A 43 1.98 1.31 -7.39
C VAL A 43 2.97 0.31 -6.79
N GLU A 44 3.52 0.66 -5.64
CA GLU A 44 4.34 -0.26 -4.87
C GLU A 44 3.45 -1.16 -4.01
N LYS A 45 3.82 -2.43 -3.91
CA LYS A 45 3.13 -3.41 -3.05
C LYS A 45 1.62 -3.49 -3.30
N GLY A 46 1.21 -3.43 -4.59
CA GLY A 46 -0.18 -3.60 -4.98
C GLY A 46 -0.67 -5.03 -4.74
N GLU A 47 -1.77 -5.16 -4.02
CA GLU A 47 -2.49 -6.42 -3.82
C GLU A 47 -3.60 -6.49 -4.88
N PHE A 48 -3.32 -7.14 -6.02
CA PHE A 48 -4.30 -7.34 -7.08
C PHE A 48 -4.97 -8.70 -6.93
N VAL A 49 -6.32 -8.73 -6.94
CA VAL A 49 -7.08 -9.99 -6.81
C VAL A 49 -7.55 -10.45 -8.19
N PRO A 50 -6.96 -11.51 -8.77
CA PRO A 50 -7.40 -12.07 -10.05
C PRO A 50 -8.84 -12.56 -9.99
N GLY A 51 -9.64 -12.27 -11.03
CA GLY A 51 -11.03 -12.74 -11.14
C GLY A 51 -12.06 -11.87 -10.41
N ILE A 52 -11.65 -11.05 -9.47
CA ILE A 52 -12.45 -9.97 -8.89
C ILE A 52 -11.66 -8.68 -9.14
N PRO A 53 -12.17 -7.69 -9.89
CA PRO A 53 -11.41 -6.49 -10.22
C PRO A 53 -11.24 -5.60 -8.99
N VAL A 54 -10.28 -5.97 -8.14
CA VAL A 54 -9.92 -5.25 -6.92
C VAL A 54 -8.41 -5.07 -6.88
N LEU A 55 -7.98 -3.84 -6.67
CA LEU A 55 -6.60 -3.46 -6.40
C LEU A 55 -6.54 -2.70 -5.08
N VAL A 56 -5.66 -3.13 -4.19
CA VAL A 56 -5.43 -2.49 -2.89
C VAL A 56 -3.95 -2.21 -2.72
N TRP A 57 -3.60 -1.05 -2.19
CA TRP A 57 -2.23 -0.74 -1.76
C TRP A 57 -2.23 0.24 -0.60
N LYS A 58 -1.06 0.46 0.00
CA LYS A 58 -0.84 1.46 1.05
C LYS A 58 0.20 2.45 0.58
N ASP A 59 -0.05 3.73 0.82
CA ASP A 59 0.88 4.81 0.54
C ASP A 59 0.64 5.97 1.51
N GLY A 60 1.70 6.58 2.03
CA GLY A 60 1.62 7.73 2.93
C GLY A 60 0.77 7.51 4.19
N GLY A 61 0.72 6.27 4.71
CA GLY A 61 -0.11 5.92 5.88
C GLY A 61 -1.60 5.73 5.56
N ARG A 62 -1.99 5.82 4.30
CA ARG A 62 -3.36 5.59 3.80
C ARG A 62 -3.46 4.25 3.10
N LYS A 63 -4.65 3.67 3.14
CA LYS A 63 -5.00 2.50 2.34
C LYS A 63 -5.93 2.94 1.22
N TYR A 64 -5.57 2.57 0.01
CA TYR A 64 -6.34 2.78 -1.20
C TYR A 64 -6.94 1.46 -1.65
N ALA A 65 -8.19 1.47 -2.07
CA ALA A 65 -8.85 0.32 -2.68
C ALA A 65 -9.62 0.77 -3.90
N LEU A 66 -9.36 0.13 -5.03
CA LEU A 66 -10.06 0.35 -6.29
C LEU A 66 -10.87 -0.89 -6.62
N ARG A 67 -12.09 -0.68 -7.06
CA ARG A 67 -13.02 -1.69 -7.59
C ARG A 67 -13.60 -1.21 -8.90
N SER A 68 -14.40 -2.05 -9.54
CA SER A 68 -15.00 -1.74 -10.86
C SER A 68 -15.64 -0.36 -10.92
N ARG A 69 -16.37 0.05 -9.88
CA ARG A 69 -17.13 1.31 -9.84
C ARG A 69 -17.00 2.03 -8.51
N GLU A 70 -15.95 1.76 -7.77
CA GLU A 70 -15.76 2.33 -6.44
C GLU A 70 -14.27 2.56 -6.17
N LEU A 71 -13.97 3.72 -5.59
CA LEU A 71 -12.67 3.99 -4.96
C LEU A 71 -12.90 4.17 -3.46
N ALA A 72 -11.93 3.74 -2.65
CA ALA A 72 -11.94 4.01 -1.21
C ALA A 72 -10.56 4.45 -0.74
N ILE A 73 -10.52 5.46 0.11
CA ILE A 73 -9.30 5.99 0.72
C ILE A 73 -9.51 6.08 2.23
N SER A 74 -8.64 5.48 3.01
CA SER A 74 -8.70 5.52 4.48
C SER A 74 -7.80 6.60 5.07
N ASN A 75 -7.97 6.88 6.37
CA ASN A 75 -7.15 7.79 7.16
C ASN A 75 -7.18 9.23 6.62
N ILE A 76 -8.36 9.78 6.51
CA ILE A 76 -8.66 11.14 6.03
C ILE A 76 -9.07 11.99 7.22
N ALA A 77 -8.51 13.20 7.34
CA ALA A 77 -8.80 14.08 8.45
C ALA A 77 -10.15 14.80 8.30
N ASP A 78 -10.50 15.25 7.09
CA ASP A 78 -11.71 16.03 6.84
C ASP A 78 -12.17 15.95 5.38
N LYS A 79 -13.24 16.70 5.07
CA LYS A 79 -13.86 16.72 3.75
C LYS A 79 -13.00 17.39 2.67
N ASP A 80 -12.25 18.41 3.05
CA ASP A 80 -11.43 19.17 2.10
C ASP A 80 -10.22 18.32 1.68
N GLU A 81 -9.60 17.62 2.62
CA GLU A 81 -8.56 16.63 2.34
C GLU A 81 -9.08 15.50 1.45
N ALA A 82 -10.28 15.00 1.72
CA ALA A 82 -10.90 13.96 0.90
C ALA A 82 -11.03 14.39 -0.56
N GLY A 83 -11.56 15.60 -0.80
CA GLY A 83 -11.72 16.15 -2.14
C GLY A 83 -10.39 16.25 -2.89
N GLY A 84 -9.35 16.74 -2.22
CA GLY A 84 -8.00 16.84 -2.78
C GLY A 84 -7.40 15.48 -3.14
N LEU A 85 -7.45 14.52 -2.21
CA LEU A 85 -6.91 13.17 -2.42
C LEU A 85 -7.65 12.41 -3.52
N VAL A 86 -8.97 12.48 -3.54
CA VAL A 86 -9.79 11.83 -4.57
C VAL A 86 -9.46 12.39 -5.94
N ARG A 87 -9.34 13.71 -6.07
CA ARG A 87 -8.98 14.34 -7.34
C ARG A 87 -7.62 13.87 -7.84
N VAL A 88 -6.61 13.88 -6.99
CA VAL A 88 -5.26 13.39 -7.35
C VAL A 88 -5.30 11.93 -7.79
N LEU A 89 -6.08 11.08 -7.09
CA LEU A 89 -6.23 9.68 -7.45
C LEU A 89 -6.94 9.49 -8.80
N VAL A 90 -8.01 10.23 -9.04
CA VAL A 90 -8.76 10.20 -10.32
C VAL A 90 -7.87 10.67 -11.47
N ASP A 91 -7.15 11.78 -11.29
CA ASP A 91 -6.21 12.30 -12.30
C ASP A 91 -5.11 11.28 -12.62
N ARG A 92 -4.57 10.58 -11.61
CA ARG A 92 -3.59 9.50 -11.79
C ARG A 92 -4.18 8.33 -12.59
N ILE A 93 -5.39 7.88 -12.25
CA ILE A 93 -6.06 6.78 -12.97
C ILE A 93 -6.31 7.17 -14.43
N ASN A 94 -6.78 8.39 -14.69
CA ASN A 94 -6.99 8.90 -16.04
C ASN A 94 -5.68 8.98 -16.83
N ALA A 95 -4.60 9.47 -16.23
CA ALA A 95 -3.29 9.52 -16.85
C ALA A 95 -2.74 8.13 -17.21
N VAL A 96 -2.91 7.14 -16.31
CA VAL A 96 -2.55 5.74 -16.57
C VAL A 96 -3.36 5.19 -17.74
N TRP A 97 -4.67 5.46 -17.78
CA TRP A 97 -5.52 5.01 -18.87
C TRP A 97 -5.12 5.59 -20.23
N GLU A 98 -4.79 6.86 -20.29
CA GLU A 98 -4.34 7.53 -21.52
C GLU A 98 -3.01 6.97 -22.02
N ASN A 99 -2.10 6.64 -21.11
CA ASN A 99 -0.78 6.12 -21.43
C ASN A 99 -0.68 4.59 -21.43
N ARG A 100 -1.81 3.85 -21.33
CA ARG A 100 -1.82 2.38 -21.21
C ARG A 100 -1.12 1.64 -22.35
N SER A 101 -1.05 2.22 -23.54
CA SER A 101 -0.34 1.62 -24.68
C SER A 101 1.18 1.53 -24.48
N SER A 102 1.73 2.31 -23.56
CA SER A 102 3.17 2.31 -23.22
C SER A 102 3.45 1.60 -21.88
N LEU A 103 2.43 1.05 -21.22
CA LEU A 103 2.55 0.36 -19.94
C LEU A 103 2.24 -1.13 -20.12
N GLU A 104 3.03 -1.97 -19.47
CA GLU A 104 2.70 -3.39 -19.34
C GLU A 104 1.78 -3.58 -18.12
N PRO A 105 0.59 -4.21 -18.31
CA PRO A 105 -0.32 -4.44 -17.19
C PRO A 105 0.27 -5.47 -16.23
N SER A 106 0.22 -5.21 -14.92
CA SER A 106 0.64 -6.13 -13.87
C SER A 106 -0.56 -6.77 -13.20
N TYR A 107 -0.63 -8.09 -13.22
CA TYR A 107 -1.60 -8.91 -12.49
C TYR A 107 -0.99 -9.53 -11.23
N ALA A 108 0.24 -9.16 -10.91
CA ALA A 108 0.91 -9.65 -9.72
C ALA A 108 0.24 -9.08 -8.46
N SER A 109 0.15 -9.90 -7.44
CA SER A 109 -0.27 -9.46 -6.11
C SER A 109 0.95 -9.49 -5.20
N TRP A 110 1.22 -8.36 -4.54
CA TRP A 110 2.23 -8.34 -3.49
C TRP A 110 1.74 -9.16 -2.30
N GLU A 111 2.54 -10.11 -1.88
CA GLU A 111 2.27 -10.90 -0.69
C GLU A 111 3.11 -10.37 0.47
N LYS A 112 2.43 -10.10 1.59
CA LYS A 112 3.12 -9.68 2.82
C LYS A 112 4.12 -10.74 3.23
N PRO A 113 5.41 -10.39 3.42
CA PRO A 113 6.42 -11.34 3.86
C PRO A 113 6.06 -11.99 5.20
N LYS A 114 6.31 -13.28 5.31
CA LYS A 114 6.07 -13.99 6.57
C LYS A 114 7.10 -13.57 7.62
N VAL A 115 6.63 -13.25 8.81
CA VAL A 115 7.49 -12.78 9.93
C VAL A 115 8.65 -13.72 10.20
N LEU A 116 8.42 -15.04 10.10
CA LEU A 116 9.47 -16.05 10.33
C LEU A 116 10.55 -16.05 9.23
N ASP A 117 10.21 -15.73 8.00
CA ASP A 117 11.18 -15.67 6.91
C ASP A 117 12.02 -14.40 7.02
N LEU A 118 11.41 -13.29 7.42
CA LEU A 118 12.14 -12.08 7.79
C LEU A 118 13.09 -12.31 8.96
N LEU A 119 12.62 -13.01 10.02
CA LEU A 119 13.42 -13.28 11.20
C LEU A 119 14.71 -14.06 10.88
N LYS A 120 14.66 -15.00 9.92
CA LYS A 120 15.82 -15.77 9.48
C LYS A 120 16.92 -14.91 8.84
N LEU A 121 16.53 -13.78 8.26
CA LEU A 121 17.42 -12.82 7.60
C LEU A 121 17.86 -11.69 8.53
N LEU A 122 17.33 -11.61 9.75
CA LEU A 122 17.75 -10.64 10.74
C LEU A 122 18.96 -11.15 11.52
N PRO A 123 19.82 -10.25 12.09
CA PRO A 123 21.02 -10.62 12.83
C PRO A 123 20.80 -11.53 14.05
N GLY A 124 19.58 -11.61 14.57
CA GLY A 124 19.21 -12.49 15.69
C GLY A 124 19.78 -12.10 17.05
N THR A 125 20.46 -10.96 17.17
CA THR A 125 21.18 -10.53 18.37
C THR A 125 20.28 -10.08 19.51
N ASN A 126 19.04 -9.71 19.24
CA ASN A 126 18.10 -9.12 20.20
C ASN A 126 18.70 -7.94 21.00
N CYS A 127 19.55 -7.13 20.35
CA CYS A 127 20.30 -6.04 20.98
C CYS A 127 19.46 -4.84 21.42
N SER A 128 18.20 -4.76 20.95
CA SER A 128 17.25 -3.66 21.21
C SER A 128 17.69 -2.29 20.65
N GLU A 129 18.77 -2.20 19.88
CA GLU A 129 19.27 -0.95 19.29
C GLU A 129 18.29 -0.31 18.31
N CYS A 130 17.41 -1.11 17.69
CA CYS A 130 16.31 -0.66 16.82
C CYS A 130 15.07 -0.14 17.60
N GLY A 131 15.12 -0.04 18.92
CA GLY A 131 14.04 0.44 19.76
C GLY A 131 12.93 -0.59 20.05
N VAL A 132 13.14 -1.88 19.68
CA VAL A 132 12.24 -2.97 20.05
C VAL A 132 13.02 -4.10 20.77
N PRO A 133 12.37 -4.85 21.68
CA PRO A 133 13.08 -5.73 22.59
C PRO A 133 13.68 -6.97 21.91
N THR A 134 13.18 -7.39 20.76
CA THR A 134 13.64 -8.60 20.07
C THR A 134 13.61 -8.47 18.56
N CYS A 135 14.46 -9.22 17.86
CA CYS A 135 14.43 -9.31 16.40
C CYS A 135 13.09 -9.87 15.87
N MET A 136 12.40 -10.70 16.64
CA MET A 136 11.03 -11.15 16.30
C MET A 136 10.04 -9.99 16.30
N ALA A 137 10.07 -9.11 17.30
CA ALA A 137 9.21 -7.93 17.37
C ALA A 137 9.54 -6.94 16.23
N TYR A 138 10.81 -6.82 15.88
CA TYR A 138 11.26 -6.04 14.73
C TYR A 138 10.75 -6.63 13.41
N ALA A 139 10.91 -7.95 13.20
CA ALA A 139 10.41 -8.65 12.02
C ALA A 139 8.89 -8.46 11.82
N ALA A 140 8.12 -8.54 12.92
CA ALA A 140 6.67 -8.31 12.87
C ALA A 140 6.33 -6.87 12.45
N LYS A 141 7.00 -5.87 13.02
CA LYS A 141 6.80 -4.46 12.66
C LYS A 141 7.27 -4.15 11.25
N LEU A 142 8.37 -4.76 10.79
CA LEU A 142 8.89 -4.64 9.44
C LEU A 142 7.89 -5.22 8.42
N ALA A 143 7.35 -6.42 8.68
CA ALA A 143 6.30 -7.02 7.86
C ALA A 143 5.03 -6.16 7.78
N ASP A 144 4.70 -5.42 8.86
CA ASP A 144 3.56 -4.50 8.92
C ASP A 144 3.84 -3.13 8.23
N GLY A 145 5.08 -2.89 7.79
CA GLY A 145 5.50 -1.58 7.27
C GLY A 145 5.56 -0.48 8.34
N LYS A 146 5.64 -0.85 9.62
CA LYS A 146 5.76 0.08 10.76
C LYS A 146 7.20 0.43 11.11
N MET A 147 8.15 -0.28 10.53
CA MET A 147 9.59 -0.05 10.62
C MET A 147 10.23 -0.27 9.25
N ARG A 148 11.41 0.30 9.04
CA ARG A 148 12.21 0.20 7.82
C ARG A 148 13.49 -0.60 8.08
N LEU A 149 14.15 -1.07 7.02
CA LEU A 149 15.42 -1.80 7.14
C LEU A 149 16.52 -0.98 7.81
N GLU A 150 16.50 0.33 7.58
CA GLU A 150 17.47 1.29 8.13
C GLU A 150 17.32 1.49 9.64
N ASP A 151 16.17 1.14 10.23
CA ASP A 151 15.93 1.26 11.67
C ASP A 151 16.74 0.22 12.48
N CYS A 152 17.32 -0.81 11.83
CA CYS A 152 18.19 -1.79 12.48
C CYS A 152 19.66 -1.49 12.16
N PRO A 153 20.43 -0.89 13.10
CA PRO A 153 21.83 -0.57 12.87
C PRO A 153 22.67 -1.78 12.48
N ARG A 154 22.37 -2.95 13.07
CA ARG A 154 23.09 -4.20 12.81
C ARG A 154 22.93 -4.75 11.39
N LEU A 155 21.82 -4.42 10.69
CA LEU A 155 21.67 -4.78 9.28
C LEU A 155 22.61 -3.99 8.37
N GLY A 156 23.15 -2.87 8.83
CA GLY A 156 24.17 -2.08 8.12
C GLY A 156 25.59 -2.61 8.27
N ASP A 157 25.82 -3.60 9.14
CA ASP A 157 27.14 -4.20 9.33
C ASP A 157 27.54 -5.03 8.09
N GLU A 158 28.85 -5.07 7.77
CA GLU A 158 29.37 -5.78 6.59
C GLU A 158 28.97 -7.27 6.58
N ASP A 159 28.90 -7.90 7.75
CA ASP A 159 28.52 -9.30 7.91
C ASP A 159 27.05 -9.57 7.56
N CYS A 160 26.22 -8.54 7.45
CA CYS A 160 24.79 -8.64 7.15
C CYS A 160 24.41 -8.18 5.72
N ALA A 161 25.39 -7.91 4.86
CA ALA A 161 25.16 -7.36 3.53
C ALA A 161 24.28 -8.26 2.65
N GLU A 162 24.47 -9.58 2.69
CA GLU A 162 23.68 -10.57 1.95
C GLU A 162 22.23 -10.61 2.46
N GLN A 163 22.05 -10.59 3.79
CA GLN A 163 20.74 -10.56 4.43
C GLN A 163 19.98 -9.29 4.07
N LEU A 164 20.66 -8.13 4.10
CA LEU A 164 20.07 -6.85 3.71
C LEU A 164 19.63 -6.84 2.25
N SER A 165 20.45 -7.39 1.34
CA SER A 165 20.09 -7.55 -0.06
C SER A 165 18.84 -8.42 -0.22
N SER A 166 18.81 -9.58 0.42
CA SER A 166 17.67 -10.51 0.38
C SER A 166 16.38 -9.88 0.91
N LEU A 167 16.47 -9.07 1.97
CA LEU A 167 15.33 -8.35 2.54
C LEU A 167 14.80 -7.28 1.56
N ARG A 168 15.68 -6.56 0.86
CA ARG A 168 15.30 -5.61 -0.19
C ARG A 168 14.61 -6.29 -1.38
N ASP A 169 15.10 -7.45 -1.78
CA ASP A 169 14.50 -8.25 -2.86
C ASP A 169 13.08 -8.74 -2.50
N MET A 170 12.77 -8.85 -1.21
CA MET A 170 11.41 -9.14 -0.71
C MET A 170 10.48 -7.90 -0.74
N GLY A 171 10.96 -6.75 -1.23
CA GLY A 171 10.18 -5.53 -1.36
C GLY A 171 10.01 -4.75 -0.04
N LEU A 172 11.00 -4.80 0.86
CA LEU A 172 11.01 -4.11 2.14
C LEU A 172 11.81 -2.80 2.07
#